data_141caf571654a3d89637a14393e43f96
#
_entry.id   141caf571654a3d89637a14393e43f96
#
_cell.length_a   1.000
_cell.length_b   1.000
_cell.length_c   1.000
_cell.angle_alpha   90.00
_cell.angle_beta   90.00
_cell.angle_gamma   90.00
#
_symmetry.space_group_name_H-M   'P 1'
#
loop_
_entity.id
_entity.type
_entity.pdbx_description
1 polymer ?
#
loop_
_entity_poly.entity_id
_entity_poly.type
_entity_poly.pdbx_seq_one_letter_code
_entity_poly.pdbx_strand_id
1 'polypeptide(L)'
;MKIKIIRRYTGKTCVIGKFKVLDDDDKLLLECFSLEEDKEGLESGKDLRIPEGNYNLRRHTPSRFENTLRSITKKDDDTMINVYNDEVPASRAILIHWGNTDKDTQGCILLGLSKDNNNESIGQSRQACKEFYDLVYGKNLEDIKLEITNELA
;
A
#
# COMPACT_ATOMS: atom_id res chain seq x y z
N MET A 1 10.37 -12.74 2.96
CA MET A 1 9.12 -11.98 3.23
C MET A 1 8.44 -11.63 1.92
N LYS A 2 7.12 -11.73 1.88
CA LYS A 2 6.33 -11.34 0.73
C LYS A 2 5.06 -10.64 1.17
N ILE A 3 4.52 -9.81 0.28
CA ILE A 3 3.31 -9.04 0.53
C ILE A 3 2.28 -9.43 -0.52
N LYS A 4 1.04 -9.62 -0.09
CA LYS A 4 -0.07 -9.90 -0.99
C LYS A 4 -1.18 -8.90 -0.77
N ILE A 5 -1.66 -8.32 -1.86
CA ILE A 5 -2.88 -7.51 -1.87
C ILE A 5 -3.92 -8.30 -2.66
N ILE A 6 -5.00 -8.67 -1.99
CA ILE A 6 -6.10 -9.40 -2.62
C ILE A 6 -7.28 -8.43 -2.63
N ARG A 7 -7.57 -7.86 -3.80
CA ARG A 7 -8.66 -6.90 -3.95
C ARG A 7 -9.99 -7.64 -3.91
N ARG A 8 -10.85 -7.30 -2.95
CA ARG A 8 -12.09 -8.06 -2.70
C ARG A 8 -13.34 -7.23 -2.68
N TYR A 9 -13.29 -5.99 -2.26
CA TYR A 9 -14.46 -5.19 -1.95
C TYR A 9 -14.53 -3.99 -2.87
N THR A 10 -15.61 -3.89 -3.63
CA THR A 10 -15.82 -2.77 -4.55
C THR A 10 -16.76 -1.76 -3.91
N GLY A 11 -16.28 -0.54 -3.72
CA GLY A 11 -17.08 0.61 -3.36
C GLY A 11 -17.43 1.44 -4.59
N LYS A 12 -18.08 2.57 -4.38
CA LYS A 12 -18.43 3.49 -5.48
C LYS A 12 -17.21 4.25 -5.98
N THR A 13 -16.27 4.56 -5.08
CA THR A 13 -15.14 5.44 -5.36
C THR A 13 -13.79 4.77 -5.15
N CYS A 14 -13.78 3.55 -4.64
CA CYS A 14 -12.54 2.85 -4.31
C CYS A 14 -12.71 1.35 -4.34
N VAL A 15 -11.56 0.67 -4.28
CA VAL A 15 -11.49 -0.78 -4.11
C VAL A 15 -10.71 -1.06 -2.82
N ILE A 16 -11.28 -1.91 -1.97
CA ILE A 16 -10.64 -2.32 -0.72
C ILE A 16 -10.18 -3.76 -0.86
N GLY A 17 -8.98 -4.02 -0.38
CA GLY A 17 -8.37 -5.35 -0.42
C GLY A 17 -7.91 -5.83 0.95
N LYS A 18 -7.52 -7.09 0.99
CA LYS A 18 -6.77 -7.65 2.11
C LYS A 18 -5.29 -7.44 1.83
N PHE A 19 -4.60 -6.83 2.78
CA PHE A 19 -3.15 -6.60 2.71
C PHE A 19 -2.49 -7.55 3.70
N LYS A 20 -1.69 -8.48 3.20
CA LYS A 20 -1.05 -9.51 4.01
C LYS A 20 0.46 -9.45 3.86
N VAL A 21 1.16 -9.51 4.99
CA VAL A 21 2.62 -9.67 5.02
C VAL A 21 2.93 -11.05 5.57
N LEU A 22 3.70 -11.83 4.81
CA LEU A 22 4.05 -13.22 5.14
C LEU A 22 5.57 -13.34 5.24
N ASP A 23 6.04 -14.20 6.15
CA ASP A 23 7.47 -14.54 6.18
C ASP A 23 7.80 -15.60 5.13
N ASP A 24 9.06 -16.05 5.10
CA ASP A 24 9.53 -17.02 4.09
C ASP A 24 8.91 -18.41 4.26
N ASP A 25 8.31 -18.69 5.41
CA ASP A 25 7.61 -19.95 5.70
C ASP A 25 6.09 -19.79 5.53
N ASP A 26 5.64 -18.71 4.87
CA ASP A 26 4.23 -18.38 4.66
C ASP A 26 3.44 -18.11 5.95
N LYS A 27 4.15 -17.79 7.04
CA LYS A 27 3.50 -17.40 8.28
C LYS A 27 3.01 -15.96 8.17
N LEU A 28 1.77 -15.73 8.55
CA LEU A 28 1.17 -14.40 8.53
C LEU A 28 1.78 -13.50 9.63
N LEU A 29 2.39 -12.39 9.23
CA LEU A 29 2.97 -11.40 10.13
C LEU A 29 2.07 -10.20 10.36
N LEU A 30 1.29 -9.84 9.34
CA LEU A 30 0.36 -8.71 9.41
C LEU A 30 -0.77 -8.96 8.43
N GLU A 31 -2.00 -8.67 8.87
CA GLU A 31 -3.16 -8.61 7.97
C GLU A 31 -3.93 -7.34 8.28
N CYS A 32 -4.18 -6.54 7.26
CA CYS A 32 -4.97 -5.33 7.36
C CYS A 32 -5.69 -5.10 6.03
N PHE A 33 -6.29 -3.93 5.86
CA PHE A 33 -6.98 -3.57 4.63
C PHE A 33 -6.13 -2.61 3.81
N SER A 34 -6.26 -2.70 2.48
CA SER A 34 -5.75 -1.70 1.55
C SER A 34 -6.93 -0.94 0.94
N LEU A 35 -6.68 0.30 0.53
CA LEU A 35 -7.65 1.07 -0.24
C LEU A 35 -6.93 1.70 -1.43
N GLU A 36 -7.53 1.52 -2.61
CA GLU A 36 -7.00 2.04 -3.87
C GLU A 36 -8.13 2.68 -4.68
N GLU A 37 -7.76 3.41 -5.72
CA GLU A 37 -8.71 4.04 -6.64
C GLU A 37 -9.63 3.00 -7.30
N ASP A 38 -10.83 3.42 -7.68
CA ASP A 38 -11.85 2.52 -8.27
C ASP A 38 -11.53 2.10 -9.71
N LYS A 39 -10.72 2.87 -10.42
CA LYS A 39 -10.34 2.57 -11.80
C LYS A 39 -8.87 2.18 -11.88
N GLU A 40 -8.59 1.22 -12.76
CA GLU A 40 -7.25 0.67 -12.96
C GLU A 40 -6.64 1.26 -14.23
N GLY A 41 -5.31 1.51 -14.21
CA GLY A 41 -4.63 1.97 -15.40
C GLY A 41 -3.15 2.27 -15.17
N LEU A 42 -2.47 2.52 -16.28
CA LEU A 42 -1.02 2.76 -16.31
C LEU A 42 -0.67 4.25 -16.40
N GLU A 43 -1.63 5.12 -16.74
CA GLU A 43 -1.35 6.54 -16.92
C GLU A 43 -1.09 7.25 -15.59
N SER A 44 0.04 7.96 -15.52
CA SER A 44 0.37 8.78 -14.36
C SER A 44 -0.53 10.02 -14.30
N GLY A 45 -0.89 10.43 -13.08
CA GLY A 45 -1.66 11.66 -12.85
C GLY A 45 -3.15 11.56 -13.16
N LYS A 46 -3.68 10.35 -13.33
CA LYS A 46 -5.09 10.12 -13.66
C LYS A 46 -5.88 9.48 -12.52
N ASP A 47 -5.33 9.45 -11.31
CA ASP A 47 -5.96 8.84 -10.14
C ASP A 47 -6.40 7.40 -10.40
N LEU A 48 -5.49 6.60 -10.92
CA LEU A 48 -5.73 5.19 -11.26
C LEU A 48 -4.95 4.28 -10.32
N ARG A 49 -5.60 3.19 -9.87
CA ARG A 49 -4.86 2.14 -9.19
C ARG A 49 -4.01 1.38 -10.20
N ILE A 50 -2.89 0.81 -9.73
CA ILE A 50 -2.00 0.03 -10.58
C ILE A 50 -2.61 -1.33 -10.92
N PRO A 51 -2.26 -1.94 -12.07
CA PRO A 51 -2.79 -3.25 -12.46
C PRO A 51 -2.40 -4.37 -11.51
N GLU A 52 -3.14 -5.48 -11.54
CA GLU A 52 -2.68 -6.68 -10.85
C GLU A 52 -1.38 -7.18 -11.46
N GLY A 53 -0.58 -7.87 -10.66
CA GLY A 53 0.71 -8.37 -11.08
C GLY A 53 1.70 -8.45 -9.94
N ASN A 54 2.96 -8.66 -10.30
CA ASN A 54 4.07 -8.73 -9.35
C ASN A 54 4.85 -7.42 -9.36
N TYR A 55 5.20 -6.95 -8.17
CA TYR A 55 5.86 -5.66 -7.98
C TYR A 55 7.08 -5.78 -7.09
N ASN A 56 8.01 -4.86 -7.31
CA ASN A 56 9.19 -4.65 -6.50
C ASN A 56 8.97 -3.47 -5.57
N LEU A 57 9.78 -3.39 -4.51
CA LEU A 57 9.73 -2.30 -3.55
C LEU A 57 11.07 -1.58 -3.49
N ARG A 58 11.03 -0.28 -3.25
CA ARG A 58 12.23 0.53 -3.00
C ARG A 58 11.91 1.68 -2.07
N ARG A 59 12.93 2.24 -1.45
CA ARG A 59 12.77 3.46 -0.66
C ARG A 59 12.59 4.66 -1.59
N HIS A 60 11.72 5.57 -1.19
CA HIS A 60 11.42 6.79 -1.94
C HIS A 60 11.69 7.99 -1.04
N THR A 61 12.74 8.76 -1.38
CA THR A 61 13.16 9.93 -0.61
C THR A 61 13.85 10.94 -1.55
N PRO A 62 13.68 12.26 -1.34
CA PRO A 62 12.79 12.89 -0.37
C PRO A 62 11.33 12.78 -0.76
N SER A 63 10.43 12.93 0.23
CA SER A 63 9.00 12.84 0.04
C SER A 63 8.29 13.82 0.95
N ARG A 64 7.15 14.35 0.50
CA ARG A 64 6.31 15.22 1.33
C ARG A 64 5.73 14.49 2.54
N PHE A 65 5.77 13.15 2.54
CA PHE A 65 5.24 12.32 3.61
C PHE A 65 6.26 11.97 4.69
N GLU A 66 7.55 12.26 4.48
CA GLU A 66 8.61 11.78 5.39
C GLU A 66 8.46 12.26 6.83
N ASN A 67 8.16 13.53 7.02
CA ASN A 67 8.03 14.07 8.37
C ASN A 67 6.90 13.40 9.15
N THR A 68 5.76 13.17 8.49
CA THR A 68 4.63 12.47 9.10
C THR A 68 4.97 11.01 9.35
N LEU A 69 5.61 10.34 8.40
CA LEU A 69 6.04 8.95 8.57
C LEU A 69 6.93 8.80 9.81
N ARG A 70 7.93 9.66 9.92
CA ARG A 70 8.89 9.61 11.05
C ARG A 70 8.22 9.90 12.39
N SER A 71 7.17 10.72 12.39
CA SER A 71 6.39 10.93 13.61
C SER A 71 5.53 9.72 13.96
N ILE A 72 5.08 8.95 12.97
CA ILE A 72 4.31 7.72 13.17
C ILE A 72 5.21 6.58 13.66
N THR A 73 6.33 6.35 13.00
CA THR A 73 7.22 5.22 13.27
C THR A 73 8.23 5.50 14.38
N LYS A 74 8.46 6.79 14.71
CA LYS A 74 9.47 7.23 15.69
C LYS A 74 10.89 6.86 15.26
N LYS A 75 11.14 6.84 13.95
CA LYS A 75 12.46 6.54 13.37
C LYS A 75 12.86 7.67 12.43
N ASP A 76 13.92 8.40 12.82
CA ASP A 76 14.37 9.63 12.14
C ASP A 76 14.87 9.39 10.72
N ASP A 77 15.24 8.18 10.38
CA ASP A 77 15.78 7.80 9.07
C ASP A 77 14.80 7.03 8.19
N ASP A 78 13.56 6.86 8.66
CA ASP A 78 12.57 6.12 7.89
C ASP A 78 12.18 6.89 6.63
N THR A 79 11.89 6.15 5.56
CA THR A 79 11.51 6.70 4.26
C THR A 79 10.32 5.95 3.70
N MET A 80 9.61 6.60 2.80
CA MET A 80 8.44 5.98 2.16
C MET A 80 8.84 4.77 1.30
N ILE A 81 7.89 3.86 1.11
CA ILE A 81 8.07 2.68 0.27
C ILE A 81 7.31 2.88 -1.02
N ASN A 82 8.04 2.76 -2.13
CA ASN A 82 7.55 2.88 -3.49
C ASN A 82 7.38 1.49 -4.10
N VAL A 83 6.26 1.30 -4.79
CA VAL A 83 5.88 0.07 -5.48
C VAL A 83 6.08 0.28 -6.97
N TYR A 84 6.82 -0.61 -7.65
CA TYR A 84 7.13 -0.45 -9.07
C TYR A 84 7.38 -1.80 -9.74
N ASN A 85 7.27 -1.82 -11.07
CA ASN A 85 7.68 -2.95 -11.91
C ASN A 85 7.97 -2.43 -13.34
N ASP A 86 8.07 -3.33 -14.31
CA ASP A 86 8.39 -2.96 -15.68
C ASP A 86 7.30 -2.10 -16.33
N GLU A 87 6.04 -2.28 -15.95
CA GLU A 87 4.92 -1.52 -16.50
C GLU A 87 4.61 -0.25 -15.69
N VAL A 88 4.90 -0.26 -14.40
CA VAL A 88 4.66 0.86 -13.49
C VAL A 88 6.00 1.36 -13.00
N PRO A 89 6.58 2.38 -13.66
CA PRO A 89 7.92 2.85 -13.29
C PRO A 89 7.93 3.48 -11.90
N ALA A 90 9.09 3.43 -11.25
CA ALA A 90 9.28 4.03 -9.93
C ALA A 90 8.92 5.53 -9.92
N SER A 91 9.13 6.22 -11.05
CA SER A 91 8.84 7.64 -11.20
C SER A 91 7.34 7.97 -11.10
N ARG A 92 6.46 6.99 -11.24
CA ARG A 92 5.03 7.19 -11.02
C ARG A 92 4.74 7.47 -9.55
N ALA A 93 5.67 7.14 -8.65
CA ALA A 93 5.60 7.40 -7.21
C ALA A 93 4.37 6.76 -6.55
N ILE A 94 4.13 5.49 -6.84
CA ILE A 94 3.11 4.72 -6.13
C ILE A 94 3.69 4.36 -4.77
N LEU A 95 3.16 4.98 -3.72
CA LEU A 95 3.63 4.82 -2.35
C LEU A 95 2.60 4.09 -1.51
N ILE A 96 3.08 3.41 -0.47
CA ILE A 96 2.21 2.84 0.56
C ILE A 96 2.16 3.85 1.69
N HIS A 97 0.98 4.43 1.94
CA HIS A 97 0.86 5.46 2.97
C HIS A 97 -0.52 5.42 3.65
N TRP A 98 -0.80 6.43 4.46
CA TRP A 98 -2.03 6.55 5.24
C TRP A 98 -3.07 7.38 4.51
N GLY A 99 -4.31 7.22 4.92
CA GLY A 99 -5.47 7.91 4.40
C GLY A 99 -6.71 7.06 4.63
N ASN A 100 -7.89 7.63 4.45
CA ASN A 100 -9.14 6.96 4.79
C ASN A 100 -10.03 6.68 3.58
N THR A 101 -9.97 7.54 2.55
CA THR A 101 -10.83 7.44 1.37
C THR A 101 -10.03 7.66 0.09
N ASP A 102 -10.68 7.50 -1.06
CA ASP A 102 -10.10 7.78 -2.38
C ASP A 102 -9.56 9.21 -2.50
N LYS A 103 -10.10 10.14 -1.72
CA LYS A 103 -9.65 11.55 -1.74
C LYS A 103 -8.25 11.73 -1.17
N ASP A 104 -7.77 10.74 -0.43
CA ASP A 104 -6.44 10.78 0.19
C ASP A 104 -5.36 10.14 -0.68
N THR A 105 -5.70 9.70 -1.89
CA THR A 105 -4.76 9.03 -2.77
C THR A 105 -4.91 9.49 -4.22
N GLN A 106 -3.84 9.35 -5.00
CA GLN A 106 -3.80 9.60 -6.43
C GLN A 106 -3.17 8.38 -7.13
N GLY A 107 -3.65 7.19 -6.76
CA GLY A 107 -3.14 5.94 -7.27
C GLY A 107 -2.28 5.17 -6.27
N CYS A 108 -1.90 5.79 -5.16
CA CYS A 108 -1.16 5.14 -4.09
C CYS A 108 -2.02 4.13 -3.33
N ILE A 109 -1.36 3.30 -2.54
CA ILE A 109 -1.98 2.25 -1.74
C ILE A 109 -2.09 2.73 -0.30
N LEU A 110 -3.31 2.85 0.21
CA LEU A 110 -3.55 3.23 1.60
C LEU A 110 -3.76 1.98 2.46
N LEU A 111 -3.34 2.02 3.71
CA LEU A 111 -3.53 0.92 4.66
C LEU A 111 -4.46 1.34 5.80
N GLY A 112 -5.23 0.38 6.32
CA GLY A 112 -6.08 0.60 7.48
C GLY A 112 -6.34 -0.69 8.21
N LEU A 113 -6.61 -0.60 9.53
CA LEU A 113 -6.94 -1.78 10.35
C LEU A 113 -8.40 -2.14 10.28
N SER A 114 -9.26 -1.24 9.82
CA SER A 114 -10.70 -1.45 9.72
C SER A 114 -11.24 -0.87 8.42
N LYS A 115 -12.45 -1.26 8.06
CA LYS A 115 -13.16 -0.67 6.93
C LYS A 115 -14.62 -0.45 7.30
N ASP A 116 -15.32 0.43 6.58
CA ASP A 116 -16.74 0.64 6.76
C ASP A 116 -17.55 -0.47 6.05
N ASN A 117 -18.85 -0.53 6.36
CA ASN A 117 -19.72 -1.55 5.79
C ASN A 117 -20.06 -1.34 4.31
N ASN A 118 -19.89 -0.12 3.82
CA ASN A 118 -20.20 0.23 2.43
C ASN A 118 -18.98 0.16 1.50
N ASN A 119 -17.83 -0.25 2.02
CA ASN A 119 -16.58 -0.36 1.26
C ASN A 119 -16.13 0.97 0.65
N GLU A 120 -16.32 2.07 1.36
CA GLU A 120 -15.99 3.42 0.90
C GLU A 120 -14.82 4.04 1.66
N SER A 121 -14.44 3.45 2.80
CA SER A 121 -13.37 3.99 3.65
C SER A 121 -12.69 2.92 4.47
N ILE A 122 -11.49 3.25 4.93
CA ILE A 122 -10.74 2.45 5.91
C ILE A 122 -10.44 3.33 7.12
N GLY A 123 -10.13 2.70 8.24
CA GLY A 123 -9.86 3.40 9.50
C GLY A 123 -8.59 2.92 10.16
N GLN A 124 -8.16 3.65 11.18
CA GLN A 124 -6.92 3.38 11.92
C GLN A 124 -5.71 3.27 10.99
N SER A 125 -5.66 4.19 10.02
CA SER A 125 -4.71 4.11 8.92
C SER A 125 -3.27 4.36 9.38
N ARG A 126 -3.06 5.33 10.27
CA ARG A 126 -1.70 5.61 10.75
C ARG A 126 -1.15 4.43 11.55
N GLN A 127 -1.99 3.76 12.35
CA GLN A 127 -1.58 2.57 13.08
C GLN A 127 -1.25 1.41 12.14
N ALA A 128 -2.06 1.20 11.09
CA ALA A 128 -1.77 0.19 10.09
C ALA A 128 -0.43 0.43 9.41
N CYS A 129 -0.16 1.68 9.02
CA CYS A 129 1.12 2.04 8.42
C CYS A 129 2.29 1.84 9.39
N LYS A 130 2.11 2.20 10.66
CA LYS A 130 3.14 1.97 11.67
C LYS A 130 3.50 0.48 11.76
N GLU A 131 2.49 -0.39 11.84
CA GLU A 131 2.72 -1.83 11.94
C GLU A 131 3.45 -2.36 10.70
N PHE A 132 3.07 -1.92 9.53
CA PHE A 132 3.72 -2.34 8.29
C PHE A 132 5.15 -1.82 8.20
N TYR A 133 5.36 -0.52 8.40
CA TYR A 133 6.68 0.08 8.28
C TYR A 133 7.65 -0.46 9.35
N ASP A 134 7.16 -0.77 10.54
CA ASP A 134 7.98 -1.40 11.58
C ASP A 134 8.44 -2.81 11.17
N LEU A 135 7.57 -3.58 10.50
CA LEU A 135 7.94 -4.92 10.02
C LEU A 135 9.07 -4.89 8.99
N VAL A 136 9.07 -3.91 8.11
CA VAL A 136 10.04 -3.85 7.01
C VAL A 136 11.24 -2.95 7.32
N TYR A 137 11.25 -2.31 8.47
CA TYR A 137 12.35 -1.44 8.86
C TYR A 137 13.65 -2.23 8.93
N GLY A 138 14.70 -1.71 8.28
CA GLY A 138 16.00 -2.37 8.24
C GLY A 138 16.09 -3.60 7.34
N LYS A 139 15.00 -3.97 6.66
CA LYS A 139 15.01 -5.08 5.71
C LYS A 139 15.50 -4.63 4.33
N ASN A 140 16.07 -5.56 3.60
CA ASN A 140 16.42 -5.31 2.19
C ASN A 140 15.15 -5.44 1.35
N LEU A 141 14.64 -4.31 0.86
CA LEU A 141 13.39 -4.28 0.10
C LEU A 141 13.49 -5.04 -1.23
N GLU A 142 14.70 -5.22 -1.77
CA GLU A 142 14.88 -5.99 -3.00
C GLU A 142 14.48 -7.46 -2.82
N ASP A 143 14.52 -7.96 -1.59
CA ASP A 143 14.14 -9.34 -1.27
C ASP A 143 12.64 -9.49 -0.95
N ILE A 144 11.89 -8.38 -0.92
CA ILE A 144 10.46 -8.40 -0.64
C ILE A 144 9.69 -8.17 -1.93
N LYS A 145 8.82 -9.12 -2.28
CA LYS A 145 7.95 -9.01 -3.46
C LYS A 145 6.53 -8.74 -3.02
N LEU A 146 5.82 -7.96 -3.83
CA LEU A 146 4.42 -7.65 -3.61
C LEU A 146 3.62 -8.17 -4.79
N GLU A 147 2.58 -8.95 -4.51
CA GLU A 147 1.68 -9.50 -5.52
C GLU A 147 0.29 -8.89 -5.32
N ILE A 148 -0.29 -8.40 -6.40
CA ILE A 148 -1.66 -7.88 -6.40
C ILE A 148 -2.53 -8.76 -7.27
N THR A 149 -3.65 -9.24 -6.72
CA THR A 149 -4.64 -10.03 -7.44
C THR A 149 -6.03 -9.42 -7.29
N ASN A 150 -6.82 -9.51 -8.37
CA ASN A 150 -8.21 -9.08 -8.37
C ASN A 150 -9.10 -10.31 -8.08
N GLU A 151 -9.78 -10.28 -6.93
CA GLU A 151 -10.80 -11.27 -6.57
C GLU A 151 -12.09 -10.52 -6.22
N LEU A 152 -12.47 -9.61 -7.09
CA LEU A 152 -13.63 -8.75 -6.89
C LEU A 152 -14.92 -9.54 -7.13
N ALA A 153 -15.87 -9.40 -6.23
CA ALA A 153 -17.18 -10.02 -6.33
C ALA A 153 -18.09 -9.24 -7.27
#